data_cdb2d54c0a2d0e78d0ecf0e28e1ed1c1
#
_entry.id   cdb2d54c0a2d0e78d0ecf0e28e1ed1c1
#
_cell.length_a   1.000
_cell.length_b   1.000
_cell.length_c   1.000
_cell.angle_alpha   90.00
_cell.angle_beta   90.00
_cell.angle_gamma   90.00
#
_symmetry.space_group_name_H-M   'P 1'
#
loop_
_entity.id
_entity.type
_entity.pdbx_description
1 polymer ?
#
loop_
_entity_poly.entity_id
_entity_poly.type
_entity_poly.pdbx_seq_one_letter_code
_entity_poly.pdbx_strand_id
1 'polypeptide(L)'
;MTSSTKVGGFDNATLISRILFFLVLFGLVSFYLILSFKGLTSEKGIEQAQIGREIARGNNNTTKVIRGAAYWQAKEAGKDIDLTAFHDTYHSPLNPYIYAAVLKAVGGDDFEKFQMNEDMKTVYALDRVISAVAVILFLIAVGINYLLISRIFDVRIAGATAILMILSDLMWKFTQTGLPQMLMLMLFSCALFFIYRTLEASIENRGDISSLVIAAVFLSLLALSHWLTIWIILGFVIYAAFFFHPKGISGFMILGILLMFSGYFLVKNMEWTGNPGGTAFLSLYGGLTQSESVIMRTSDPAEQTYTIVYNINSFLINTTSSMLRQVNELYTNLGSILVAPLFFFALLHPFKREAIAKFRWIVLLMWVMGTLGMAIFGLSESNLDPNQLHILFSPIMTAYGLAFVSILWARIELPAGGILMRYGHFAIVILISAGPLILKFPRETINALSSSGANTVWPPYWPPVFSRTLHNATDDDDVIFSDQPWAVAWYADRISIWLPRKVDEFLDLEKLATDQELSVAGIVITPMSFKGDVLFSQVPFGYSEDFAPLMLDGPTRGALSRAKTSRGGMVSPGLLAKQSQNLRPIMNKYPEVTDLFLNRIFYYSKQRLYNR
;
A
#
# COMPACT_ATOMS: atom_id res chain seq x y z
N MET A 1 19.85 52.57 -35.93
CA MET A 1 19.43 51.18 -36.00
C MET A 1 18.75 50.81 -34.70
N THR A 2 17.45 50.80 -34.69
CA THR A 2 16.60 50.71 -33.52
C THR A 2 16.39 49.25 -33.15
N SER A 3 16.94 48.85 -32.00
CA SER A 3 16.64 47.56 -31.39
C SER A 3 15.25 47.63 -30.76
N SER A 4 14.26 47.05 -31.42
CA SER A 4 12.94 46.84 -30.84
C SER A 4 13.04 45.75 -29.77
N THR A 5 13.03 46.14 -28.52
CA THR A 5 12.73 45.27 -27.39
C THR A 5 11.32 44.72 -27.57
N LYS A 6 11.19 43.46 -28.00
CA LYS A 6 9.93 42.72 -27.90
C LYS A 6 9.60 42.54 -26.41
N VAL A 7 8.76 43.42 -25.89
CA VAL A 7 8.03 43.21 -24.64
C VAL A 7 7.24 41.90 -24.79
N GLY A 8 7.44 40.95 -23.87
CA GLY A 8 6.93 39.61 -23.90
C GLY A 8 5.38 39.55 -24.01
N GLY A 9 4.90 39.41 -25.22
CA GLY A 9 3.54 38.95 -25.44
C GLY A 9 3.46 37.49 -25.00
N PHE A 10 2.57 37.20 -24.07
CA PHE A 10 2.21 35.80 -23.75
C PHE A 10 1.79 35.13 -25.06
N ASP A 11 2.53 34.10 -25.47
CA ASP A 11 2.15 33.30 -26.63
C ASP A 11 0.80 32.63 -26.31
N ASN A 12 -0.25 33.05 -26.97
CA ASN A 12 -1.63 32.57 -26.76
C ASN A 12 -1.68 31.03 -26.80
N ALA A 13 -0.88 30.40 -27.65
CA ALA A 13 -0.80 28.93 -27.72
C ALA A 13 -0.26 28.30 -26.43
N THR A 14 0.73 28.93 -25.82
CA THR A 14 1.29 28.48 -24.52
C THR A 14 0.28 28.67 -23.40
N LEU A 15 -0.46 29.77 -23.40
CA LEU A 15 -1.52 30.02 -22.41
C LEU A 15 -2.66 28.99 -22.54
N ILE A 16 -3.15 28.76 -23.76
CA ILE A 16 -4.22 27.78 -24.04
C ILE A 16 -3.77 26.37 -23.62
N SER A 17 -2.55 25.96 -23.93
CA SER A 17 -2.05 24.63 -23.54
C SER A 17 -1.95 24.44 -22.03
N ARG A 18 -1.57 25.49 -21.29
CA ARG A 18 -1.57 25.47 -19.81
C ARG A 18 -2.97 25.38 -19.23
N ILE A 19 -3.91 26.16 -19.74
CA ILE A 19 -5.32 26.12 -19.31
C ILE A 19 -5.89 24.71 -19.55
N LEU A 20 -5.69 24.13 -20.74
CA LEU A 20 -6.15 22.79 -21.07
C LEU A 20 -5.54 21.73 -20.14
N PHE A 21 -4.23 21.83 -19.86
CA PHE A 21 -3.55 20.93 -18.93
C PHE A 21 -4.20 20.98 -17.53
N PHE A 22 -4.43 22.18 -16.99
CA PHE A 22 -5.07 22.32 -15.67
C PHE A 22 -6.53 21.87 -15.66
N LEU A 23 -7.29 22.06 -16.75
CA LEU A 23 -8.66 21.56 -16.87
C LEU A 23 -8.70 20.02 -16.87
N VAL A 24 -7.80 19.37 -17.62
CA VAL A 24 -7.67 17.91 -17.62
C VAL A 24 -7.27 17.39 -16.23
N LEU A 25 -6.29 18.03 -15.61
CA LEU A 25 -5.84 17.67 -14.26
C LEU A 25 -6.97 17.80 -13.24
N PHE A 26 -7.68 18.93 -13.25
CA PHE A 26 -8.84 19.15 -12.37
C PHE A 26 -9.95 18.12 -12.63
N GLY A 27 -10.23 17.80 -13.89
CA GLY A 27 -11.19 16.75 -14.26
C GLY A 27 -10.80 15.39 -13.71
N LEU A 28 -9.51 15.01 -13.80
CA LEU A 28 -9.01 13.74 -13.26
C LEU A 28 -9.04 13.70 -11.73
N VAL A 29 -8.62 14.77 -11.06
CA VAL A 29 -8.71 14.88 -9.60
C VAL A 29 -10.16 14.73 -9.14
N SER A 30 -11.09 15.46 -9.79
CA SER A 30 -12.52 15.37 -9.47
C SER A 30 -13.08 13.99 -9.74
N PHE A 31 -12.68 13.35 -10.85
CA PHE A 31 -13.11 11.99 -11.16
C PHE A 31 -12.65 10.98 -10.10
N TYR A 32 -11.37 10.95 -9.75
CA TYR A 32 -10.84 9.95 -8.83
C TYR A 32 -11.21 10.22 -7.37
N LEU A 33 -11.31 11.49 -6.94
CA LEU A 33 -11.58 11.84 -5.54
C LEU A 33 -13.07 11.95 -5.21
N ILE A 34 -13.91 12.29 -6.21
CA ILE A 34 -15.34 12.54 -5.99
C ILE A 34 -16.22 11.49 -6.66
N LEU A 35 -16.07 11.25 -7.98
CA LEU A 35 -16.97 10.40 -8.73
C LEU A 35 -16.65 8.90 -8.57
N SER A 36 -15.40 8.52 -8.74
CA SER A 36 -14.96 7.12 -8.69
C SER A 36 -14.64 6.64 -7.27
N PHE A 37 -14.41 7.56 -6.33
CA PHE A 37 -14.01 7.22 -4.98
C PHE A 37 -15.16 6.60 -4.18
N LYS A 38 -14.93 5.41 -3.65
CA LYS A 38 -15.91 4.65 -2.85
C LYS A 38 -15.40 4.31 -1.45
N GLY A 39 -14.23 4.80 -1.05
CA GLY A 39 -13.52 4.53 0.21
C GLY A 39 -12.11 4.01 -0.02
N LEU A 40 -11.36 3.83 1.06
CA LEU A 40 -10.01 3.28 1.00
C LEU A 40 -10.03 1.83 0.54
N THR A 41 -9.15 1.47 -0.39
CA THR A 41 -9.18 0.16 -1.05
C THR A 41 -8.14 -0.84 -0.53
N SER A 42 -7.38 -0.49 0.52
CA SER A 42 -6.40 -1.38 1.14
C SER A 42 -6.60 -1.51 2.64
N GLU A 43 -6.61 -2.74 3.14
CA GLU A 43 -6.64 -3.05 4.58
C GLU A 43 -5.50 -2.36 5.33
N LYS A 44 -4.25 -2.51 4.85
CA LYS A 44 -3.07 -1.89 5.45
C LYS A 44 -3.08 -0.35 5.36
N GLY A 45 -3.79 0.21 4.38
CA GLY A 45 -4.02 1.65 4.28
C GLY A 45 -5.00 2.14 5.34
N ILE A 46 -6.09 1.39 5.58
CA ILE A 46 -7.05 1.66 6.64
C ILE A 46 -6.40 1.55 8.03
N GLU A 47 -5.58 0.54 8.27
CA GLU A 47 -4.82 0.39 9.52
C GLU A 47 -3.90 1.58 9.78
N GLN A 48 -3.15 2.03 8.76
CA GLN A 48 -2.28 3.19 8.91
C GLN A 48 -3.08 4.48 9.19
N ALA A 49 -4.27 4.63 8.60
CA ALA A 49 -5.18 5.73 8.92
C ALA A 49 -5.70 5.66 10.36
N GLN A 50 -6.01 4.46 10.85
CA GLN A 50 -6.43 4.21 12.23
C GLN A 50 -5.31 4.55 13.22
N ILE A 51 -4.08 4.09 12.98
CA ILE A 51 -2.90 4.46 13.78
C ILE A 51 -2.70 5.98 13.77
N GLY A 52 -2.84 6.61 12.59
CA GLY A 52 -2.80 8.07 12.45
C GLY A 52 -3.83 8.78 13.34
N ARG A 53 -5.03 8.21 13.50
CA ARG A 53 -6.06 8.75 14.40
C ARG A 53 -5.66 8.61 15.87
N GLU A 54 -5.08 7.48 16.28
CA GLU A 54 -4.58 7.33 17.66
C GLU A 54 -3.44 8.32 17.96
N ILE A 55 -2.50 8.49 17.03
CA ILE A 55 -1.44 9.51 17.18
C ILE A 55 -2.05 10.92 17.29
N ALA A 56 -3.08 11.25 16.49
CA ALA A 56 -3.76 12.55 16.53
C ALA A 56 -4.45 12.79 17.89
N ARG A 57 -4.93 11.74 18.54
CA ARG A 57 -5.48 11.75 19.91
C ARG A 57 -4.44 11.90 21.00
N GLY A 58 -3.15 11.70 20.69
CA GLY A 58 -2.04 11.74 21.65
C GLY A 58 -1.63 10.37 22.20
N ASN A 59 -2.18 9.28 21.67
CA ASN A 59 -1.90 7.91 22.14
C ASN A 59 -0.59 7.32 21.57
N ASN A 60 0.32 8.15 21.07
CA ASN A 60 1.56 7.70 20.43
C ASN A 60 1.30 6.75 19.23
N ASN A 61 2.26 5.87 18.91
CA ASN A 61 2.14 4.90 17.83
C ASN A 61 1.41 3.62 18.29
N THR A 62 0.15 3.78 18.73
CA THR A 62 -0.71 2.67 19.16
C THR A 62 -1.71 2.28 18.08
N THR A 63 -2.22 1.06 18.18
CA THR A 63 -3.22 0.52 17.25
C THR A 63 -4.36 -0.15 18.00
N LYS A 64 -5.57 0.00 17.48
CA LYS A 64 -6.75 -0.77 17.91
C LYS A 64 -6.89 -2.11 17.16
N VAL A 65 -5.98 -2.40 16.23
CA VAL A 65 -5.93 -3.68 15.49
C VAL A 65 -4.92 -4.60 16.13
N ILE A 66 -5.37 -5.60 16.85
CA ILE A 66 -4.52 -6.55 17.57
C ILE A 66 -4.29 -7.80 16.71
N ARG A 67 -3.03 -8.06 16.37
CA ARG A 67 -2.59 -9.26 15.68
C ARG A 67 -2.12 -10.31 16.68
N GLY A 68 -2.55 -11.57 16.53
CA GLY A 68 -2.09 -12.66 17.38
C GLY A 68 -0.57 -12.78 17.43
N ALA A 69 0.10 -12.62 16.29
CA ALA A 69 1.57 -12.64 16.20
C ALA A 69 2.24 -11.52 17.00
N ALA A 70 1.68 -10.30 16.94
CA ALA A 70 2.22 -9.16 17.69
C ALA A 70 2.03 -9.35 19.20
N TYR A 71 0.87 -9.86 19.61
CA TYR A 71 0.61 -10.25 20.99
C TYR A 71 1.61 -11.30 21.48
N TRP A 72 1.80 -12.37 20.70
CA TRP A 72 2.79 -13.41 21.04
C TRP A 72 4.20 -12.84 21.21
N GLN A 73 4.67 -12.02 20.28
CA GLN A 73 6.00 -11.40 20.38
C GLN A 73 6.15 -10.52 21.62
N ALA A 74 5.16 -9.70 21.93
CA ALA A 74 5.19 -8.84 23.12
C ALA A 74 5.22 -9.67 24.40
N LYS A 75 4.47 -10.76 24.46
CA LYS A 75 4.47 -11.73 25.58
C LYS A 75 5.83 -12.40 25.74
N GLU A 76 6.42 -12.90 24.67
CA GLU A 76 7.77 -13.51 24.69
C GLU A 76 8.85 -12.49 25.09
N ALA A 77 8.70 -11.23 24.70
CA ALA A 77 9.59 -10.13 25.13
C ALA A 77 9.36 -9.71 26.60
N GLY A 78 8.42 -10.33 27.32
CA GLY A 78 8.11 -10.03 28.71
C GLY A 78 7.49 -8.67 28.93
N LYS A 79 6.76 -8.14 27.93
CA LYS A 79 6.07 -6.85 28.04
C LYS A 79 4.76 -7.00 28.78
N ASP A 80 4.43 -5.98 29.55
CA ASP A 80 3.09 -5.78 30.05
C ASP A 80 2.21 -5.30 28.89
N ILE A 81 1.22 -6.12 28.55
CA ILE A 81 0.38 -5.92 27.36
C ILE A 81 -0.88 -5.18 27.78
N ASP A 82 -1.05 -3.97 27.26
CA ASP A 82 -2.27 -3.19 27.38
C ASP A 82 -3.00 -3.14 26.03
N LEU A 83 -4.18 -3.75 25.96
CA LEU A 83 -4.97 -3.78 24.73
C LEU A 83 -5.52 -2.40 24.34
N THR A 84 -5.69 -1.48 25.31
CA THR A 84 -6.18 -0.11 25.07
C THR A 84 -5.09 0.79 24.48
N ALA A 85 -3.82 0.47 24.74
CA ALA A 85 -2.65 1.22 24.28
C ALA A 85 -1.62 0.31 23.57
N PHE A 86 -2.09 -0.65 22.78
CA PHE A 86 -1.24 -1.64 22.13
C PHE A 86 -0.31 -0.98 21.09
N HIS A 87 1.00 -1.13 21.28
CA HIS A 87 1.99 -0.51 20.41
C HIS A 87 2.06 -1.18 19.03
N ASP A 88 1.96 -0.39 17.95
CA ASP A 88 2.13 -0.92 16.59
C ASP A 88 3.61 -1.13 16.26
N THR A 89 3.96 -2.36 15.92
CA THR A 89 5.31 -2.77 15.49
C THR A 89 5.31 -3.37 14.07
N TYR A 90 4.17 -3.27 13.39
CA TYR A 90 3.99 -3.83 12.04
C TYR A 90 4.21 -2.78 10.96
N HIS A 91 3.65 -1.59 11.11
CA HIS A 91 3.73 -0.54 10.10
C HIS A 91 4.96 0.35 10.27
N SER A 92 5.46 0.87 9.16
CA SER A 92 6.44 1.95 9.18
C SER A 92 5.76 3.25 9.62
N PRO A 93 6.43 4.09 10.45
CA PRO A 93 5.74 5.14 11.20
C PRO A 93 5.40 6.40 10.41
N LEU A 94 6.15 6.74 9.35
CA LEU A 94 6.06 8.08 8.74
C LEU A 94 4.67 8.36 8.14
N ASN A 95 4.06 7.39 7.45
CA ASN A 95 2.75 7.60 6.84
C ASN A 95 1.64 7.80 7.89
N PRO A 96 1.53 7.00 8.97
CA PRO A 96 0.65 7.29 10.10
C PRO A 96 0.86 8.68 10.71
N TYR A 97 2.10 9.16 10.89
CA TYR A 97 2.36 10.50 11.40
C TYR A 97 1.86 11.61 10.49
N ILE A 98 1.99 11.45 9.16
CA ILE A 98 1.43 12.40 8.19
C ILE A 98 -0.11 12.41 8.28
N TYR A 99 -0.72 11.25 8.37
CA TYR A 99 -2.16 11.14 8.55
C TYR A 99 -2.61 11.77 9.87
N ALA A 100 -1.86 11.56 10.95
CA ALA A 100 -2.14 12.18 12.25
C ALA A 100 -2.18 13.71 12.16
N ALA A 101 -1.18 14.31 11.51
CA ALA A 101 -1.13 15.77 11.34
C ALA A 101 -2.35 16.29 10.58
N VAL A 102 -2.77 15.61 9.51
CA VAL A 102 -3.93 16.02 8.72
C VAL A 102 -5.24 15.75 9.47
N LEU A 103 -5.39 14.58 10.10
CA LEU A 103 -6.57 14.25 10.90
C LEU A 103 -6.75 15.25 12.04
N LYS A 104 -5.67 15.62 12.74
CA LYS A 104 -5.72 16.65 13.77
C LYS A 104 -6.18 18.00 13.22
N ALA A 105 -5.68 18.38 12.04
CA ALA A 105 -6.05 19.66 11.41
C ALA A 105 -7.53 19.74 11.00
N VAL A 106 -8.15 18.61 10.61
CA VAL A 106 -9.56 18.56 10.21
C VAL A 106 -10.50 18.18 11.37
N GLY A 107 -9.97 17.88 12.56
CA GLY A 107 -10.73 17.39 13.72
C GLY A 107 -11.19 15.94 13.58
N GLY A 108 -10.45 15.12 12.79
CA GLY A 108 -10.73 13.70 12.57
C GLY A 108 -10.24 12.78 13.69
N ASP A 109 -9.65 13.33 14.74
CA ASP A 109 -9.38 12.71 16.03
C ASP A 109 -10.67 12.50 16.85
N ASP A 110 -11.70 13.31 16.60
CA ASP A 110 -13.03 13.17 17.17
C ASP A 110 -13.90 12.27 16.28
N PHE A 111 -14.13 11.04 16.72
CA PHE A 111 -14.90 10.05 15.97
C PHE A 111 -16.37 10.45 15.82
N GLU A 112 -17.01 10.96 16.88
CA GLU A 112 -18.43 11.30 16.91
C GLU A 112 -18.80 12.35 15.86
N LYS A 113 -17.89 13.29 15.60
CA LYS A 113 -18.06 14.34 14.60
C LYS A 113 -18.16 13.77 13.18
N PHE A 114 -17.59 12.60 12.93
CA PHE A 114 -17.53 11.97 11.61
C PHE A 114 -18.36 10.68 11.51
N GLN A 115 -19.10 10.33 12.58
CA GLN A 115 -20.00 9.19 12.56
C GLN A 115 -20.99 9.30 11.39
N MET A 116 -21.25 8.19 10.71
CA MET A 116 -22.13 8.17 9.54
C MET A 116 -23.60 8.08 9.96
N ASN A 117 -24.43 8.98 9.42
CA ASN A 117 -25.88 8.96 9.61
C ASN A 117 -26.59 8.07 8.57
N GLU A 118 -27.86 7.72 8.80
CA GLU A 118 -28.66 6.88 7.89
C GLU A 118 -28.75 7.43 6.48
N ASP A 119 -28.92 8.74 6.35
CA ASP A 119 -29.04 9.43 5.07
C ASP A 119 -27.72 9.68 4.35
N MET A 120 -26.60 9.34 5.00
CA MET A 120 -25.29 9.54 4.40
C MET A 120 -24.98 8.50 3.34
N LYS A 121 -24.39 8.97 2.25
CA LYS A 121 -23.83 8.12 1.20
C LYS A 121 -22.75 7.20 1.80
N THR A 122 -22.55 6.06 1.18
CA THR A 122 -21.67 4.96 1.58
C THR A 122 -20.19 5.29 1.82
N VAL A 123 -19.73 6.51 1.57
CA VAL A 123 -18.33 6.92 1.66
C VAL A 123 -18.07 7.67 2.96
N TYR A 124 -17.21 7.11 3.79
CA TYR A 124 -16.74 7.73 5.00
C TYR A 124 -15.92 8.99 4.71
N ALA A 125 -16.23 10.11 5.38
CA ALA A 125 -15.62 11.40 5.06
C ALA A 125 -14.10 11.41 5.26
N LEU A 126 -13.61 10.78 6.33
CA LEU A 126 -12.17 10.70 6.60
C LEU A 126 -11.41 9.86 5.57
N ASP A 127 -12.04 8.87 4.93
CA ASP A 127 -11.42 8.14 3.81
C ASP A 127 -11.06 9.09 2.66
N ARG A 128 -11.94 10.07 2.35
CA ARG A 128 -11.63 11.10 1.34
C ARG A 128 -10.50 12.02 1.77
N VAL A 129 -10.41 12.36 3.05
CA VAL A 129 -9.31 13.16 3.58
C VAL A 129 -7.99 12.43 3.37
N ILE A 130 -7.92 11.16 3.72
CA ILE A 130 -6.71 10.32 3.51
C ILE A 130 -6.35 10.23 2.02
N SER A 131 -7.34 9.97 1.15
CA SER A 131 -7.12 9.93 -0.30
C SER A 131 -6.67 11.29 -0.86
N ALA A 132 -7.21 12.40 -0.36
CA ALA A 132 -6.81 13.75 -0.78
C ALA A 132 -5.33 14.03 -0.45
N VAL A 133 -4.83 13.58 0.71
CA VAL A 133 -3.40 13.65 1.06
C VAL A 133 -2.56 12.91 0.03
N ALA A 134 -2.94 11.68 -0.31
CA ALA A 134 -2.22 10.89 -1.32
C ALA A 134 -2.24 11.55 -2.71
N VAL A 135 -3.36 12.19 -3.11
CA VAL A 135 -3.45 12.98 -4.36
C VAL A 135 -2.49 14.16 -4.34
N ILE A 136 -2.43 14.92 -3.24
CA ILE A 136 -1.51 16.06 -3.10
C ILE A 136 -0.06 15.59 -3.23
N LEU A 137 0.32 14.51 -2.52
CA LEU A 137 1.66 13.94 -2.58
C LEU A 137 2.00 13.45 -4.00
N PHE A 138 1.04 12.84 -4.70
CA PHE A 138 1.20 12.43 -6.09
C PHE A 138 1.48 13.64 -7.01
N LEU A 139 0.71 14.73 -6.89
CA LEU A 139 0.91 15.92 -7.71
C LEU A 139 2.27 16.59 -7.42
N ILE A 140 2.70 16.62 -6.17
CA ILE A 140 4.05 17.08 -5.80
C ILE A 140 5.11 16.18 -6.45
N ALA A 141 4.92 14.86 -6.40
CA ALA A 141 5.84 13.91 -7.04
C ALA A 141 5.93 14.14 -8.56
N VAL A 142 4.81 14.42 -9.25
CA VAL A 142 4.82 14.78 -10.67
C VAL A 142 5.67 16.03 -10.92
N GLY A 143 5.51 17.07 -10.10
CA GLY A 143 6.31 18.30 -10.19
C GLY A 143 7.81 18.06 -9.99
N ILE A 144 8.18 17.27 -8.97
CA ILE A 144 9.59 16.93 -8.68
C ILE A 144 10.18 16.11 -9.82
N ASN A 145 9.45 15.12 -10.34
CA ASN A 145 9.91 14.34 -11.50
C ASN A 145 10.08 15.21 -12.75
N TYR A 146 9.18 16.18 -12.99
CA TYR A 146 9.37 17.13 -14.08
C TYR A 146 10.70 17.91 -13.93
N LEU A 147 11.02 18.40 -12.73
CA LEU A 147 12.28 19.10 -12.47
C LEU A 147 13.50 18.17 -12.63
N LEU A 148 13.44 16.96 -12.09
CA LEU A 148 14.51 15.96 -12.21
C LEU A 148 14.78 15.63 -13.69
N ILE A 149 13.74 15.26 -14.43
CA ILE A 149 13.86 14.78 -15.79
C ILE A 149 14.26 15.90 -16.75
N SER A 150 13.80 17.14 -16.52
CA SER A 150 14.24 18.30 -17.30
C SER A 150 15.73 18.59 -17.14
N ARG A 151 16.30 18.26 -15.96
CA ARG A 151 17.74 18.38 -15.70
C ARG A 151 18.55 17.28 -16.36
N ILE A 152 18.03 16.02 -16.30
CA ILE A 152 18.69 14.84 -16.89
C ILE A 152 18.69 14.92 -18.41
N PHE A 153 17.53 15.14 -19.02
CA PHE A 153 17.31 15.11 -20.46
C PHE A 153 16.96 16.51 -21.01
N ASP A 154 15.68 16.77 -21.19
CA ASP A 154 15.14 18.05 -21.65
C ASP A 154 13.68 18.25 -21.18
N VAL A 155 13.17 19.47 -21.39
CA VAL A 155 11.80 19.89 -21.01
C VAL A 155 10.73 19.06 -21.73
N ARG A 156 11.00 18.55 -22.94
CA ARG A 156 10.02 17.78 -23.73
C ARG A 156 9.81 16.39 -23.15
N ILE A 157 10.91 15.69 -22.86
CA ILE A 157 10.88 14.38 -22.18
C ILE A 157 10.25 14.53 -20.80
N ALA A 158 10.60 15.59 -20.06
CA ALA A 158 10.02 15.89 -18.75
C ALA A 158 8.51 16.11 -18.83
N GLY A 159 8.04 16.92 -19.79
CA GLY A 159 6.63 17.17 -19.99
C GLY A 159 5.85 15.92 -20.40
N ALA A 160 6.40 15.13 -21.33
CA ALA A 160 5.77 13.86 -21.73
C ALA A 160 5.70 12.87 -20.57
N THR A 161 6.76 12.76 -19.77
CA THR A 161 6.75 11.89 -18.56
C THR A 161 5.71 12.35 -17.55
N ALA A 162 5.61 13.66 -17.28
CA ALA A 162 4.60 14.20 -16.36
C ALA A 162 3.17 13.90 -16.84
N ILE A 163 2.90 14.04 -18.13
CA ILE A 163 1.62 13.68 -18.75
C ILE A 163 1.35 12.17 -18.58
N LEU A 164 2.34 11.32 -18.84
CA LEU A 164 2.19 9.87 -18.71
C LEU A 164 1.93 9.44 -17.25
N MET A 165 2.57 10.09 -16.28
CA MET A 165 2.26 9.88 -14.86
C MET A 165 0.79 10.22 -14.55
N ILE A 166 0.32 11.39 -15.00
CA ILE A 166 -1.05 11.85 -14.76
C ILE A 166 -2.08 10.96 -15.46
N LEU A 167 -1.74 10.36 -16.59
CA LEU A 167 -2.63 9.46 -17.34
C LEU A 167 -2.52 7.99 -16.90
N SER A 168 -1.67 7.66 -15.94
CA SER A 168 -1.55 6.31 -15.40
C SER A 168 -2.66 5.99 -14.40
N ASP A 169 -3.59 5.11 -14.77
CA ASP A 169 -4.68 4.64 -13.89
C ASP A 169 -4.15 4.01 -12.59
N LEU A 170 -3.03 3.29 -12.65
CA LEU A 170 -2.43 2.65 -11.47
C LEU A 170 -1.99 3.69 -10.43
N MET A 171 -1.37 4.81 -10.85
CA MET A 171 -0.97 5.87 -9.92
C MET A 171 -2.17 6.48 -9.20
N TRP A 172 -3.27 6.73 -9.92
CA TRP A 172 -4.52 7.20 -9.31
C TRP A 172 -5.15 6.16 -8.39
N LYS A 173 -5.12 4.88 -8.74
CA LYS A 173 -5.61 3.82 -7.85
C LYS A 173 -4.85 3.81 -6.54
N PHE A 174 -3.53 3.97 -6.54
CA PHE A 174 -2.76 4.08 -5.30
C PHE A 174 -3.18 5.28 -4.44
N THR A 175 -3.64 6.39 -5.02
CA THR A 175 -4.17 7.50 -4.21
C THR A 175 -5.43 7.14 -3.43
N GLN A 176 -6.15 6.09 -3.83
CA GLN A 176 -7.38 5.62 -3.19
C GLN A 176 -7.14 4.52 -2.14
N THR A 177 -5.90 4.08 -1.95
CA THR A 177 -5.60 2.93 -1.08
C THR A 177 -5.40 3.29 0.38
N GLY A 178 -4.96 4.50 0.70
CA GLY A 178 -4.40 4.86 2.02
C GLY A 178 -2.98 4.34 2.26
N LEU A 179 -2.37 3.69 1.27
CA LEU A 179 -1.00 3.18 1.34
C LEU A 179 0.04 4.29 1.11
N PRO A 180 1.29 4.11 1.56
CA PRO A 180 2.33 5.14 1.49
C PRO A 180 2.95 5.34 0.09
N GLN A 181 2.48 4.64 -0.97
CA GLN A 181 3.13 4.65 -2.28
C GLN A 181 3.30 6.05 -2.88
N MET A 182 2.35 6.96 -2.69
CA MET A 182 2.47 8.33 -3.20
C MET A 182 3.45 9.18 -2.39
N LEU A 183 3.51 8.97 -1.07
CA LEU A 183 4.55 9.53 -0.21
C LEU A 183 5.93 9.01 -0.61
N MET A 184 6.05 7.70 -0.78
CA MET A 184 7.29 7.06 -1.21
C MET A 184 7.74 7.55 -2.59
N LEU A 185 6.83 7.70 -3.54
CA LEU A 185 7.13 8.22 -4.88
C LEU A 185 7.70 9.64 -4.80
N MET A 186 7.11 10.51 -3.97
CA MET A 186 7.60 11.87 -3.74
C MET A 186 9.00 11.85 -3.12
N LEU A 187 9.20 11.11 -2.03
CA LEU A 187 10.48 11.04 -1.32
C LEU A 187 11.58 10.44 -2.18
N PHE A 188 11.28 9.38 -2.92
CA PHE A 188 12.20 8.73 -3.84
C PHE A 188 12.62 9.67 -4.99
N SER A 189 11.66 10.42 -5.54
CA SER A 189 11.95 11.42 -6.58
C SER A 189 12.85 12.54 -6.06
N CYS A 190 12.63 13.02 -4.82
CA CYS A 190 13.53 13.96 -4.16
C CYS A 190 14.94 13.35 -3.98
N ALA A 191 15.03 12.12 -3.50
CA ALA A 191 16.30 11.43 -3.35
C ALA A 191 17.05 11.33 -4.69
N LEU A 192 16.36 10.88 -5.75
CA LEU A 192 16.96 10.78 -7.10
C LEU A 192 17.45 12.13 -7.63
N PHE A 193 16.74 13.23 -7.33
CA PHE A 193 17.15 14.58 -7.73
C PHE A 193 18.50 14.95 -7.11
N PHE A 194 18.67 14.70 -5.81
CA PHE A 194 19.93 15.01 -5.12
C PHE A 194 21.04 13.99 -5.43
N ILE A 195 20.69 12.71 -5.65
CA ILE A 195 21.64 11.70 -6.15
C ILE A 195 22.22 12.12 -7.51
N TYR A 196 21.35 12.59 -8.43
CA TYR A 196 21.80 13.06 -9.74
C TYR A 196 22.72 14.28 -9.63
N ARG A 197 22.40 15.25 -8.74
CA ARG A 197 23.28 16.40 -8.46
C ARG A 197 24.65 15.97 -7.92
N THR A 198 24.67 15.04 -6.97
CA THR A 198 25.92 14.48 -6.44
C THR A 198 26.73 13.81 -7.54
N LEU A 199 26.08 13.09 -8.44
CA LEU A 199 26.74 12.43 -9.57
C LEU A 199 27.36 13.45 -10.55
N GLU A 200 26.62 14.51 -10.92
CA GLU A 200 27.15 15.59 -11.76
C GLU A 200 28.39 16.24 -11.14
N ALA A 201 28.29 16.59 -9.85
CA ALA A 201 29.41 17.19 -9.13
C ALA A 201 30.63 16.26 -9.04
N SER A 202 30.40 14.96 -8.84
CA SER A 202 31.46 13.94 -8.81
C SER A 202 32.17 13.79 -10.16
N ILE A 203 31.47 13.89 -11.27
CA ILE A 203 32.04 13.83 -12.62
C ILE A 203 32.89 15.10 -12.89
N GLU A 204 32.44 16.25 -12.40
CA GLU A 204 33.15 17.50 -12.52
C GLU A 204 34.29 17.64 -11.49
N ASN A 205 34.61 16.60 -10.73
CA ASN A 205 35.57 16.56 -9.62
C ASN A 205 35.30 17.63 -8.54
N ARG A 206 34.06 18.07 -8.43
CA ARG A 206 33.57 18.91 -7.35
C ARG A 206 32.93 18.03 -6.28
N GLY A 207 33.38 18.11 -5.03
CA GLY A 207 32.73 17.43 -3.94
C GLY A 207 31.41 18.11 -3.58
N ASP A 208 30.28 17.44 -3.75
CA ASP A 208 28.97 17.94 -3.26
C ASP A 208 28.42 16.98 -2.19
N ILE A 209 29.05 17.01 -1.02
CA ILE A 209 28.65 16.22 0.15
C ILE A 209 27.25 16.66 0.61
N SER A 210 26.90 17.94 0.47
CA SER A 210 25.60 18.46 0.91
C SER A 210 24.44 17.78 0.16
N SER A 211 24.53 17.66 -1.17
CA SER A 211 23.52 16.93 -1.95
C SER A 211 23.43 15.46 -1.56
N LEU A 212 24.57 14.80 -1.27
CA LEU A 212 24.58 13.41 -0.82
C LEU A 212 23.90 13.25 0.56
N VAL A 213 24.15 14.16 1.50
CA VAL A 213 23.50 14.19 2.82
C VAL A 213 21.99 14.38 2.66
N ILE A 214 21.56 15.35 1.84
CA ILE A 214 20.12 15.57 1.59
C ILE A 214 19.48 14.34 0.94
N ALA A 215 20.15 13.70 -0.02
CA ALA A 215 19.68 12.45 -0.61
C ALA A 215 19.52 11.35 0.46
N ALA A 216 20.50 11.20 1.37
CA ALA A 216 20.43 10.22 2.46
C ALA A 216 19.29 10.51 3.44
N VAL A 217 18.98 11.79 3.71
CA VAL A 217 17.81 12.17 4.53
C VAL A 217 16.51 11.73 3.84
N PHE A 218 16.33 12.02 2.54
CA PHE A 218 15.14 11.58 1.82
C PHE A 218 15.03 10.06 1.74
N LEU A 219 16.14 9.34 1.58
CA LEU A 219 16.17 7.88 1.64
C LEU A 219 15.82 7.35 3.04
N SER A 220 16.25 8.02 4.09
CA SER A 220 15.89 7.65 5.47
C SER A 220 14.39 7.85 5.74
N LEU A 221 13.81 8.95 5.28
CA LEU A 221 12.36 9.17 5.33
C LEU A 221 11.60 8.13 4.48
N LEU A 222 12.18 7.72 3.35
CA LEU A 222 11.63 6.65 2.52
C LEU A 222 11.60 5.31 3.29
N ALA A 223 12.66 4.96 4.03
CA ALA A 223 12.70 3.77 4.88
C ALA A 223 11.63 3.83 5.99
N LEU A 224 11.43 5.01 6.59
CA LEU A 224 10.37 5.23 7.59
C LEU A 224 8.95 5.23 7.00
N SER A 225 8.81 5.32 5.67
CA SER A 225 7.51 5.19 5.00
C SER A 225 7.14 3.73 4.75
N HIS A 226 8.11 2.88 4.45
CA HIS A 226 7.93 1.43 4.25
C HIS A 226 9.25 0.68 4.39
N TRP A 227 9.35 -0.24 5.35
CA TRP A 227 10.60 -0.96 5.67
C TRP A 227 11.24 -1.66 4.47
N LEU A 228 10.44 -2.15 3.54
CA LEU A 228 10.94 -2.84 2.34
C LEU A 228 11.82 -1.96 1.46
N THR A 229 11.68 -0.64 1.53
CA THR A 229 12.51 0.30 0.75
C THR A 229 13.98 0.30 1.16
N ILE A 230 14.31 -0.32 2.30
CA ILE A 230 15.71 -0.51 2.72
C ILE A 230 16.54 -1.27 1.66
N TRP A 231 15.90 -2.17 0.90
CA TRP A 231 16.53 -2.86 -0.21
C TRP A 231 16.92 -1.90 -1.34
N ILE A 232 16.06 -0.96 -1.68
CA ILE A 232 16.36 0.10 -2.65
C ILE A 232 17.55 0.93 -2.16
N ILE A 233 17.54 1.30 -0.87
CA ILE A 233 18.62 2.08 -0.24
C ILE A 233 19.92 1.31 -0.26
N LEU A 234 19.91 0.01 0.02
CA LEU A 234 21.09 -0.85 -0.03
C LEU A 234 21.71 -0.84 -1.43
N GLY A 235 20.90 -0.87 -2.51
CA GLY A 235 21.38 -0.71 -3.88
C GLY A 235 22.13 0.61 -4.08
N PHE A 236 21.62 1.70 -3.54
CA PHE A 236 22.32 3.00 -3.60
C PHE A 236 23.58 3.03 -2.74
N VAL A 237 23.55 2.48 -1.52
CA VAL A 237 24.71 2.40 -0.62
C VAL A 237 25.86 1.66 -1.29
N ILE A 238 25.60 0.52 -1.93
CA ILE A 238 26.58 -0.25 -2.69
C ILE A 238 27.19 0.63 -3.78
N TYR A 239 26.37 1.29 -4.59
CA TYR A 239 26.88 2.16 -5.64
C TYR A 239 27.73 3.32 -5.07
N ALA A 240 27.24 3.99 -4.03
CA ALA A 240 27.91 5.13 -3.42
C ALA A 240 29.27 4.72 -2.81
N ALA A 241 29.34 3.56 -2.16
CA ALA A 241 30.58 3.07 -1.56
C ALA A 241 31.69 2.83 -2.58
N PHE A 242 31.35 2.37 -3.79
CA PHE A 242 32.34 2.07 -4.82
C PHE A 242 32.67 3.26 -5.73
N PHE A 243 31.71 4.13 -6.01
CA PHE A 243 31.83 5.13 -7.08
C PHE A 243 31.86 6.58 -6.61
N PHE A 244 31.35 6.91 -5.42
CA PHE A 244 31.43 8.27 -4.90
C PHE A 244 32.65 8.48 -4.00
N HIS A 245 33.26 9.65 -4.08
CA HIS A 245 34.38 10.03 -3.22
C HIS A 245 33.88 10.77 -1.97
N PRO A 246 34.46 10.48 -0.80
CA PRO A 246 35.51 9.48 -0.53
C PRO A 246 34.95 8.05 -0.57
N LYS A 247 35.60 7.15 -1.32
CA LYS A 247 35.16 5.76 -1.47
C LYS A 247 35.02 5.08 -0.12
N GLY A 248 33.98 4.25 0.02
CA GLY A 248 33.62 3.59 1.28
C GLY A 248 32.94 4.54 2.26
N ILE A 249 33.53 5.69 2.58
CA ILE A 249 33.01 6.64 3.59
C ILE A 249 31.62 7.16 3.17
N SER A 250 31.38 7.41 1.89
CA SER A 250 30.06 7.82 1.39
C SER A 250 28.97 6.80 1.70
N GLY A 251 29.25 5.52 1.57
CA GLY A 251 28.32 4.45 1.95
C GLY A 251 28.05 4.41 3.45
N PHE A 252 29.09 4.48 4.28
CA PHE A 252 28.96 4.55 5.74
C PHE A 252 28.20 5.79 6.21
N MET A 253 28.42 6.94 5.56
CA MET A 253 27.68 8.17 5.87
C MET A 253 26.17 8.01 5.62
N ILE A 254 25.79 7.41 4.47
CA ILE A 254 24.38 7.16 4.16
C ILE A 254 23.77 6.22 5.22
N LEU A 255 24.46 5.14 5.58
CA LEU A 255 24.00 4.20 6.62
C LEU A 255 23.92 4.86 8.00
N GLY A 256 24.87 5.73 8.35
CA GLY A 256 24.85 6.49 9.59
C GLY A 256 23.63 7.42 9.69
N ILE A 257 23.31 8.13 8.61
CA ILE A 257 22.12 9.00 8.53
C ILE A 257 20.84 8.13 8.62
N LEU A 258 20.79 7.01 7.90
CA LEU A 258 19.67 6.08 7.97
C LEU A 258 19.43 5.60 9.41
N LEU A 259 20.48 5.17 10.11
CA LEU A 259 20.40 4.72 11.51
C LEU A 259 20.01 5.86 12.46
N MET A 260 20.44 7.10 12.20
CA MET A 260 20.05 8.26 13.00
C MET A 260 18.52 8.49 12.94
N PHE A 261 17.91 8.34 11.76
CA PHE A 261 16.48 8.53 11.59
C PHE A 261 15.64 7.32 12.03
N SER A 262 16.10 6.09 11.72
CA SER A 262 15.35 4.86 11.97
C SER A 262 15.66 4.23 13.33
N GLY A 263 16.79 4.59 13.95
CA GLY A 263 17.32 3.91 15.15
C GLY A 263 16.34 3.89 16.32
N TYR A 264 15.63 4.99 16.56
CA TYR A 264 14.60 5.04 17.60
C TYR A 264 13.53 3.95 17.42
N PHE A 265 13.00 3.83 16.19
CA PHE A 265 11.96 2.85 15.89
C PHE A 265 12.49 1.42 15.91
N LEU A 266 13.72 1.19 15.45
CA LEU A 266 14.37 -0.12 15.53
C LEU A 266 14.57 -0.57 16.99
N VAL A 267 14.98 0.35 17.86
CA VAL A 267 15.14 0.08 19.31
C VAL A 267 13.76 -0.21 19.93
N LYS A 268 12.74 0.59 19.61
CA LYS A 268 11.38 0.35 20.11
C LYS A 268 10.82 -0.99 19.63
N ASN A 269 10.99 -1.32 18.37
CA ASN A 269 10.59 -2.64 17.85
C ASN A 269 11.33 -3.77 18.58
N MET A 270 12.66 -3.65 18.75
CA MET A 270 13.47 -4.62 19.49
C MET A 270 12.97 -4.78 20.92
N GLU A 271 12.60 -3.68 21.56
CA GLU A 271 12.07 -3.67 22.91
C GLU A 271 10.73 -4.42 23.02
N TRP A 272 9.82 -4.24 22.06
CA TRP A 272 8.47 -4.81 22.09
C TRP A 272 8.37 -6.22 21.53
N THR A 273 9.25 -6.60 20.60
CA THR A 273 9.11 -7.86 19.84
C THR A 273 10.34 -8.76 19.91
N GLY A 274 11.42 -8.31 20.58
CA GLY A 274 12.72 -8.99 20.52
C GLY A 274 13.40 -8.93 19.14
N ASN A 275 12.83 -8.15 18.18
CA ASN A 275 13.31 -8.05 16.81
C ASN A 275 13.29 -6.59 16.33
N PRO A 276 14.41 -6.03 15.83
CA PRO A 276 14.45 -4.64 15.37
C PRO A 276 13.50 -4.37 14.18
N GLY A 277 13.19 -5.37 13.36
CA GLY A 277 12.21 -5.27 12.28
C GLY A 277 10.75 -5.33 12.74
N GLY A 278 10.52 -5.55 14.04
CA GLY A 278 9.17 -5.65 14.61
C GLY A 278 8.39 -6.85 14.10
N THR A 279 7.07 -6.79 14.24
CA THR A 279 6.16 -7.83 13.74
C THR A 279 6.18 -7.94 12.22
N ALA A 280 6.47 -6.84 11.51
CA ALA A 280 6.61 -6.87 10.04
C ALA A 280 7.68 -7.86 9.56
N PHE A 281 8.72 -8.11 10.37
CA PHE A 281 9.77 -9.06 10.01
C PHE A 281 9.29 -10.51 9.93
N LEU A 282 8.19 -10.85 10.60
CA LEU A 282 7.57 -12.17 10.46
C LEU A 282 7.01 -12.40 9.04
N SER A 283 6.68 -11.35 8.30
CA SER A 283 6.30 -11.45 6.89
C SER A 283 7.41 -12.03 6.02
N LEU A 284 8.67 -11.84 6.40
CA LEU A 284 9.82 -12.48 5.75
C LEU A 284 9.70 -14.00 5.79
N TYR A 285 9.34 -14.55 6.93
CA TYR A 285 9.15 -16.01 7.08
C TYR A 285 7.87 -16.46 6.38
N GLY A 286 6.81 -15.65 6.43
CA GLY A 286 5.52 -15.93 5.83
C GLY A 286 5.50 -15.91 4.32
N GLY A 287 6.13 -14.93 3.72
CA GLY A 287 6.25 -14.84 2.25
C GLY A 287 6.94 -16.05 1.62
N LEU A 288 7.65 -16.84 2.42
CA LEU A 288 8.40 -18.02 1.98
C LEU A 288 7.56 -19.31 1.96
N THR A 289 6.61 -19.46 2.87
CA THR A 289 5.94 -20.75 3.11
C THR A 289 4.44 -20.66 3.32
N GLN A 290 3.94 -19.55 3.87
CA GLN A 290 2.52 -19.35 4.20
C GLN A 290 2.06 -17.93 3.83
N SER A 291 0.76 -17.72 3.68
CA SER A 291 0.27 -16.37 3.49
C SER A 291 0.45 -15.55 4.78
N GLU A 292 0.72 -14.27 4.61
CA GLU A 292 0.92 -13.33 5.71
C GLU A 292 -0.24 -13.34 6.71
N SER A 293 -1.48 -13.42 6.21
CA SER A 293 -2.67 -13.46 7.05
C SER A 293 -2.71 -14.67 7.98
N VAL A 294 -2.16 -15.81 7.58
CA VAL A 294 -2.08 -17.01 8.43
C VAL A 294 -1.12 -16.77 9.59
N ILE A 295 0.06 -16.22 9.32
CA ILE A 295 1.09 -15.96 10.35
C ILE A 295 0.65 -14.87 11.31
N MET A 296 0.09 -13.78 10.80
CA MET A 296 -0.30 -12.64 11.62
C MET A 296 -1.48 -12.92 12.56
N ARG A 297 -2.25 -13.98 12.28
CA ARG A 297 -3.42 -14.36 13.09
C ARG A 297 -3.09 -15.31 14.22
N THR A 298 -1.98 -16.04 14.16
CA THR A 298 -1.64 -17.03 15.19
C THR A 298 -0.88 -16.41 16.36
N SER A 299 -1.21 -16.85 17.57
CA SER A 299 -0.49 -16.58 18.79
C SER A 299 0.23 -17.82 19.33
N ASP A 300 0.34 -18.90 18.54
CA ASP A 300 1.03 -20.14 18.90
C ASP A 300 2.51 -20.07 18.51
N PRO A 301 3.45 -20.12 19.48
CA PRO A 301 4.89 -20.13 19.21
C PRO A 301 5.34 -21.28 18.30
N ALA A 302 4.70 -22.43 18.39
CA ALA A 302 5.05 -23.59 17.56
C ALA A 302 4.75 -23.35 16.06
N GLU A 303 3.73 -22.58 15.75
CA GLU A 303 3.42 -22.19 14.37
C GLU A 303 4.29 -21.03 13.87
N GLN A 304 4.82 -20.20 14.77
CA GLN A 304 5.73 -19.09 14.45
C GLN A 304 7.17 -19.56 14.14
N THR A 305 7.58 -20.72 14.66
CA THR A 305 8.94 -21.24 14.51
C THR A 305 9.22 -21.86 13.13
N TYR A 306 8.63 -21.35 12.07
CA TYR A 306 9.00 -21.74 10.71
C TYR A 306 10.37 -21.15 10.38
N THR A 307 11.42 -21.92 10.60
CA THR A 307 12.77 -21.50 10.27
C THR A 307 13.04 -21.72 8.77
N ILE A 308 13.58 -20.69 8.12
CA ILE A 308 14.11 -20.74 6.73
C ILE A 308 14.97 -21.98 6.50
N VAL A 309 15.65 -22.44 7.54
CA VAL A 309 16.58 -23.59 7.53
C VAL A 309 15.91 -24.89 7.13
N TYR A 310 14.64 -25.09 7.42
CA TYR A 310 13.92 -26.33 7.10
C TYR A 310 13.36 -26.37 5.66
N ASN A 311 13.30 -25.21 4.97
CA ASN A 311 12.66 -25.11 3.64
C ASN A 311 13.44 -24.24 2.65
N ILE A 312 14.79 -24.33 2.64
CA ILE A 312 15.63 -23.53 1.76
C ILE A 312 15.27 -23.72 0.26
N ASN A 313 14.88 -24.92 -0.15
CA ASN A 313 14.46 -25.19 -1.53
C ASN A 313 13.16 -24.45 -1.86
N SER A 314 12.17 -24.48 -0.99
CA SER A 314 10.92 -23.72 -1.15
C SER A 314 11.18 -22.22 -1.19
N PHE A 315 12.08 -21.74 -0.34
CA PHE A 315 12.54 -20.35 -0.35
C PHE A 315 13.11 -19.96 -1.72
N LEU A 316 14.07 -20.71 -2.23
CA LEU A 316 14.70 -20.42 -3.51
C LEU A 316 13.69 -20.47 -4.67
N ILE A 317 12.82 -21.49 -4.68
CA ILE A 317 11.78 -21.64 -5.70
C ILE A 317 10.80 -20.48 -5.65
N ASN A 318 10.29 -20.12 -4.48
CA ASN A 318 9.32 -19.04 -4.31
C ASN A 318 9.93 -17.68 -4.66
N THR A 319 11.16 -17.40 -4.20
CA THR A 319 11.88 -16.17 -4.54
C THR A 319 12.12 -16.04 -6.03
N THR A 320 12.60 -17.11 -6.67
CA THR A 320 12.85 -17.13 -8.13
C THR A 320 11.54 -16.97 -8.91
N SER A 321 10.50 -17.69 -8.53
CA SER A 321 9.17 -17.59 -9.14
C SER A 321 8.58 -16.18 -8.99
N SER A 322 8.72 -15.57 -7.81
CA SER A 322 8.29 -14.20 -7.55
C SER A 322 9.07 -13.19 -8.40
N MET A 323 10.40 -13.34 -8.54
CA MET A 323 11.20 -12.49 -9.43
C MET A 323 10.76 -12.60 -10.89
N LEU A 324 10.54 -13.82 -11.40
CA LEU A 324 10.08 -14.05 -12.76
C LEU A 324 8.69 -13.43 -12.99
N ARG A 325 7.76 -13.58 -12.03
CA ARG A 325 6.44 -12.95 -12.10
C ARG A 325 6.55 -11.42 -12.17
N GLN A 326 7.38 -10.80 -11.33
CA GLN A 326 7.60 -9.36 -11.33
C GLN A 326 8.12 -8.85 -12.68
N VAL A 327 9.01 -9.61 -13.33
CA VAL A 327 9.51 -9.26 -14.67
C VAL A 327 8.42 -9.43 -15.74
N ASN A 328 7.62 -10.49 -15.67
CA ASN A 328 6.52 -10.71 -16.61
C ASN A 328 5.43 -9.64 -16.49
N GLU A 329 5.16 -9.16 -15.28
CA GLU A 329 4.17 -8.13 -14.99
C GLU A 329 4.75 -6.70 -14.99
N LEU A 330 6.01 -6.54 -15.43
CA LEU A 330 6.73 -5.27 -15.32
C LEU A 330 5.98 -4.10 -15.99
N TYR A 331 5.36 -4.33 -17.14
CA TYR A 331 4.57 -3.31 -17.83
C TYR A 331 3.42 -2.78 -16.97
N THR A 332 2.66 -3.67 -16.35
CA THR A 332 1.53 -3.29 -15.48
C THR A 332 2.01 -2.66 -14.18
N ASN A 333 3.06 -3.21 -13.59
CA ASN A 333 3.66 -2.72 -12.34
C ASN A 333 4.32 -1.34 -12.48
N LEU A 334 4.76 -0.98 -13.68
CA LEU A 334 5.26 0.37 -14.01
C LEU A 334 4.13 1.34 -14.44
N GLY A 335 2.87 1.04 -14.12
CA GLY A 335 1.75 1.94 -14.37
C GLY A 335 1.15 1.83 -15.77
N SER A 336 1.38 0.73 -16.49
CA SER A 336 0.96 0.50 -17.87
C SER A 336 1.47 1.56 -18.86
N ILE A 337 2.63 2.15 -18.57
CA ILE A 337 3.29 3.12 -19.44
C ILE A 337 4.17 2.37 -20.44
N LEU A 338 3.78 2.40 -21.71
CA LEU A 338 4.39 1.60 -22.79
C LEU A 338 5.92 1.69 -22.85
N VAL A 339 6.47 2.88 -22.63
CA VAL A 339 7.91 3.13 -22.77
C VAL A 339 8.71 2.85 -21.52
N ALA A 340 8.09 2.67 -20.35
CA ALA A 340 8.82 2.45 -19.12
C ALA A 340 9.72 1.20 -19.17
N PRO A 341 9.27 0.01 -19.66
CA PRO A 341 10.11 -1.15 -19.82
C PRO A 341 11.27 -0.96 -20.83
N LEU A 342 11.17 -0.01 -21.75
CA LEU A 342 12.24 0.29 -22.70
C LEU A 342 13.50 0.87 -22.04
N PHE A 343 13.43 1.20 -20.74
CA PHE A 343 14.60 1.50 -19.92
C PHE A 343 15.67 0.43 -20.05
N PHE A 344 15.31 -0.84 -20.07
CA PHE A 344 16.27 -1.96 -20.16
C PHE A 344 16.98 -1.99 -21.52
N PHE A 345 16.31 -1.60 -22.61
CA PHE A 345 16.96 -1.41 -23.91
C PHE A 345 17.84 -0.15 -23.91
N ALA A 346 17.42 0.92 -23.21
CA ALA A 346 18.22 2.13 -23.07
C ALA A 346 19.54 1.90 -22.30
N LEU A 347 19.66 0.84 -21.50
CA LEU A 347 20.93 0.43 -20.86
C LEU A 347 22.02 0.10 -21.89
N LEU A 348 21.66 -0.39 -23.06
CA LEU A 348 22.61 -0.75 -24.12
C LEU A 348 23.04 0.47 -24.96
N HIS A 349 22.31 1.60 -24.84
CA HIS A 349 22.60 2.78 -25.66
C HIS A 349 23.75 3.62 -25.07
N PRO A 350 24.77 4.00 -25.88
CA PRO A 350 25.86 4.86 -25.42
C PRO A 350 25.40 6.33 -25.36
N PHE A 351 24.92 6.77 -24.20
CA PHE A 351 24.58 8.18 -23.99
C PHE A 351 25.84 9.05 -24.01
N LYS A 352 25.80 10.18 -24.72
CA LYS A 352 26.92 11.11 -24.83
C LYS A 352 27.28 11.82 -23.51
N ARG A 353 26.26 12.14 -22.69
CA ARG A 353 26.48 12.76 -21.37
C ARG A 353 26.84 11.66 -20.37
N GLU A 354 28.03 11.75 -19.77
CA GLU A 354 28.52 10.77 -18.80
C GLU A 354 27.61 10.63 -17.59
N ALA A 355 27.04 11.73 -17.10
CA ALA A 355 26.08 11.71 -15.99
C ALA A 355 24.86 10.85 -16.28
N ILE A 356 24.25 10.98 -17.47
CA ILE A 356 23.11 10.14 -17.91
C ILE A 356 23.53 8.69 -18.01
N ALA A 357 24.72 8.42 -18.59
CA ALA A 357 25.24 7.08 -18.77
C ALA A 357 25.53 6.37 -17.43
N LYS A 358 26.00 7.08 -16.41
CA LYS A 358 26.25 6.52 -15.07
C LYS A 358 24.97 6.41 -14.23
N PHE A 359 24.09 7.40 -14.32
CA PHE A 359 22.87 7.44 -13.49
C PHE A 359 21.93 6.25 -13.75
N ARG A 360 21.84 5.75 -14.98
CA ARG A 360 21.04 4.55 -15.30
C ARG A 360 21.47 3.32 -14.50
N TRP A 361 22.76 3.20 -14.18
CA TRP A 361 23.28 2.07 -13.40
C TRP A 361 22.92 2.18 -11.92
N ILE A 362 22.84 3.41 -11.38
CA ILE A 362 22.31 3.68 -10.03
C ILE A 362 20.85 3.21 -9.98
N VAL A 363 20.04 3.67 -10.93
CA VAL A 363 18.61 3.32 -11.02
C VAL A 363 18.44 1.80 -11.15
N LEU A 364 19.25 1.15 -12.03
CA LEU A 364 19.19 -0.30 -12.22
C LEU A 364 19.53 -1.05 -10.93
N LEU A 365 20.63 -0.67 -10.25
CA LEU A 365 21.05 -1.37 -9.02
C LEU A 365 20.01 -1.22 -7.90
N MET A 366 19.46 -0.01 -7.72
CA MET A 366 18.36 0.24 -6.78
C MET A 366 17.12 -0.59 -7.14
N TRP A 367 16.79 -0.69 -8.43
CA TRP A 367 15.64 -1.48 -8.90
C TRP A 367 15.85 -2.98 -8.70
N VAL A 368 17.03 -3.52 -9.03
CA VAL A 368 17.36 -4.95 -8.85
C VAL A 368 17.28 -5.34 -7.38
N MET A 369 17.86 -4.52 -6.49
CA MET A 369 17.79 -4.77 -5.06
C MET A 369 16.35 -4.67 -4.54
N GLY A 370 15.59 -3.67 -4.97
CA GLY A 370 14.17 -3.54 -4.63
C GLY A 370 13.33 -4.74 -5.10
N THR A 371 13.57 -5.23 -6.33
CA THR A 371 12.91 -6.42 -6.88
C THR A 371 13.25 -7.67 -6.05
N LEU A 372 14.49 -7.82 -5.62
CA LEU A 372 14.92 -8.90 -4.73
C LEU A 372 14.21 -8.82 -3.38
N GLY A 373 14.13 -7.63 -2.78
CA GLY A 373 13.41 -7.41 -1.53
C GLY A 373 11.93 -7.79 -1.64
N MET A 374 11.25 -7.32 -2.69
CA MET A 374 9.85 -7.69 -2.97
C MET A 374 9.68 -9.19 -3.19
N ALA A 375 10.65 -9.87 -3.83
CA ALA A 375 10.59 -11.31 -4.03
C ALA A 375 10.73 -12.09 -2.71
N ILE A 376 11.56 -11.61 -1.79
CA ILE A 376 11.78 -12.23 -0.49
C ILE A 376 10.59 -12.03 0.45
N PHE A 377 10.03 -10.81 0.52
CA PHE A 377 8.89 -10.52 1.39
C PHE A 377 7.54 -10.93 0.80
N GLY A 378 7.51 -11.22 -0.49
CA GLY A 378 6.31 -11.62 -1.21
C GLY A 378 5.49 -10.43 -1.73
N LEU A 379 4.94 -10.62 -2.92
CA LEU A 379 3.94 -9.76 -3.53
C LEU A 379 2.67 -10.57 -3.70
N SER A 380 1.52 -10.00 -3.39
CA SER A 380 0.24 -10.56 -3.75
C SER A 380 0.03 -10.50 -5.28
N GLU A 381 -1.00 -11.16 -5.77
CA GLU A 381 -1.38 -11.09 -7.19
C GLU A 381 -1.99 -9.73 -7.57
N SER A 382 -2.27 -8.87 -6.59
CA SER A 382 -2.82 -7.55 -6.81
C SER A 382 -1.74 -6.53 -7.16
N ASN A 383 -1.97 -5.74 -8.22
CA ASN A 383 -1.10 -4.61 -8.56
C ASN A 383 -1.14 -3.47 -7.51
N LEU A 384 -2.10 -3.51 -6.57
CA LEU A 384 -2.22 -2.57 -5.46
C LEU A 384 -1.66 -3.13 -4.14
N ASP A 385 -0.67 -4.01 -4.24
CA ASP A 385 0.01 -4.57 -3.09
C ASP A 385 0.80 -3.50 -2.31
N PRO A 386 0.76 -3.49 -0.97
CA PRO A 386 1.58 -2.61 -0.15
C PRO A 386 3.08 -2.73 -0.41
N ASN A 387 3.56 -3.93 -0.75
CA ASN A 387 4.96 -4.22 -1.06
C ASN A 387 5.36 -3.85 -2.49
N GLN A 388 4.44 -3.35 -3.32
CA GLN A 388 4.73 -3.00 -4.71
C GLN A 388 5.53 -1.70 -4.79
N LEU A 389 6.83 -1.82 -5.12
CA LEU A 389 7.77 -0.71 -5.21
C LEU A 389 8.15 -0.32 -6.65
N HIS A 390 7.73 -1.10 -7.66
CA HIS A 390 8.05 -0.79 -9.07
C HIS A 390 7.52 0.58 -9.50
N ILE A 391 6.38 0.99 -8.94
CA ILE A 391 5.74 2.27 -9.25
C ILE A 391 6.67 3.47 -8.96
N LEU A 392 7.59 3.34 -8.00
CA LEU A 392 8.56 4.39 -7.65
C LEU A 392 9.55 4.65 -8.78
N PHE A 393 9.90 3.62 -9.54
CA PHE A 393 10.84 3.68 -10.66
C PHE A 393 10.18 4.10 -11.96
N SER A 394 8.85 4.02 -12.04
CA SER A 394 8.09 4.29 -13.25
C SER A 394 8.44 5.62 -13.92
N PRO A 395 8.54 6.78 -13.23
CA PRO A 395 8.84 8.05 -13.88
C PRO A 395 10.22 8.08 -14.52
N ILE A 396 11.25 7.66 -13.80
CA ILE A 396 12.62 7.70 -14.28
C ILE A 396 12.86 6.69 -15.42
N MET A 397 12.28 5.48 -15.32
CA MET A 397 12.35 4.49 -16.39
C MET A 397 11.60 4.96 -17.65
N THR A 398 10.43 5.60 -17.47
CA THR A 398 9.68 6.25 -18.55
C THR A 398 10.53 7.30 -19.27
N ALA A 399 11.26 8.13 -18.53
CA ALA A 399 12.11 9.16 -19.11
C ALA A 399 13.25 8.59 -19.97
N TYR A 400 13.92 7.54 -19.48
CA TYR A 400 14.93 6.83 -20.26
C TYR A 400 14.33 6.15 -21.49
N GLY A 401 13.16 5.53 -21.35
CA GLY A 401 12.43 4.91 -22.46
C GLY A 401 12.03 5.93 -23.53
N LEU A 402 11.50 7.09 -23.13
CA LEU A 402 11.18 8.19 -24.04
C LEU A 402 12.43 8.75 -24.75
N ALA A 403 13.54 8.92 -24.01
CA ALA A 403 14.81 9.34 -24.60
C ALA A 403 15.29 8.34 -25.67
N PHE A 404 15.19 7.04 -25.36
CA PHE A 404 15.57 5.98 -26.30
C PHE A 404 14.67 5.99 -27.54
N VAL A 405 13.34 6.07 -27.37
CA VAL A 405 12.38 6.16 -28.49
C VAL A 405 12.66 7.42 -29.33
N SER A 406 12.95 8.55 -28.70
CA SER A 406 13.27 9.81 -29.42
C SER A 406 14.53 9.65 -30.28
N ILE A 407 15.55 8.93 -29.80
CA ILE A 407 16.76 8.65 -30.59
C ILE A 407 16.45 7.73 -31.77
N LEU A 408 15.64 6.70 -31.57
CA LEU A 408 15.23 5.82 -32.65
C LEU A 408 14.38 6.55 -33.68
N TRP A 409 13.44 7.38 -33.24
CA TRP A 409 12.58 8.20 -34.10
C TRP A 409 13.38 9.16 -34.98
N ALA A 410 14.42 9.78 -34.41
CA ALA A 410 15.31 10.68 -35.16
C ALA A 410 16.15 9.98 -36.26
N ARG A 411 16.26 8.64 -36.23
CA ARG A 411 16.92 7.85 -37.26
C ARG A 411 16.01 7.45 -38.43
N ILE A 412 14.70 7.60 -38.26
CA ILE A 412 13.74 7.31 -39.32
C ILE A 412 13.76 8.52 -40.28
N GLU A 413 14.27 8.30 -41.49
CA GLU A 413 14.27 9.30 -42.56
C GLU A 413 12.84 9.44 -43.11
N LEU A 414 12.03 10.25 -42.43
CA LEU A 414 10.69 10.59 -42.91
C LEU A 414 10.75 11.89 -43.70
N PRO A 415 9.95 12.03 -44.78
CA PRO A 415 9.97 13.26 -45.59
C PRO A 415 9.69 14.47 -44.68
N ALA A 416 10.64 15.40 -44.64
CA ALA A 416 10.67 16.54 -43.74
C ALA A 416 9.44 17.44 -43.93
N GLY A 417 8.80 17.83 -42.82
CA GLY A 417 7.97 19.04 -42.88
C GLY A 417 6.82 19.22 -41.94
N GLY A 418 6.49 18.33 -41.01
CA GLY A 418 5.32 18.52 -40.14
C GLY A 418 5.62 18.49 -38.62
N ILE A 419 4.83 19.23 -37.85
CA ILE A 419 4.82 19.17 -36.38
C ILE A 419 4.66 17.71 -35.89
N LEU A 420 3.84 16.91 -36.58
CA LEU A 420 3.61 15.50 -36.32
C LEU A 420 4.88 14.67 -36.46
N MET A 421 5.74 14.97 -37.41
CA MET A 421 7.02 14.30 -37.61
C MET A 421 8.00 14.58 -36.49
N ARG A 422 7.94 15.77 -35.91
CA ARG A 422 8.84 16.19 -34.83
C ARG A 422 8.41 15.67 -33.45
N TYR A 423 7.10 15.48 -33.21
CA TYR A 423 6.53 15.15 -31.90
C TYR A 423 5.63 13.92 -31.92
N GLY A 424 5.40 13.29 -33.09
CA GLY A 424 4.45 12.19 -33.27
C GLY A 424 4.71 11.00 -32.36
N HIS A 425 5.97 10.66 -32.10
CA HIS A 425 6.33 9.58 -31.18
C HIS A 425 5.84 9.84 -29.74
N PHE A 426 5.89 11.07 -29.25
CA PHE A 426 5.32 11.42 -27.93
C PHE A 426 3.80 11.27 -27.93
N ALA A 427 3.12 11.75 -28.99
CA ALA A 427 1.68 11.65 -29.10
C ALA A 427 1.22 10.18 -29.16
N ILE A 428 1.90 9.33 -29.93
CA ILE A 428 1.60 7.89 -30.04
C ILE A 428 1.78 7.21 -28.67
N VAL A 429 2.90 7.46 -27.99
CA VAL A 429 3.19 6.87 -26.69
C VAL A 429 2.16 7.30 -25.64
N ILE A 430 1.81 8.59 -25.60
CA ILE A 430 0.81 9.14 -24.68
C ILE A 430 -0.55 8.51 -24.96
N LEU A 431 -0.99 8.44 -26.22
CA LEU A 431 -2.29 7.89 -26.59
C LEU A 431 -2.42 6.40 -26.22
N ILE A 432 -1.39 5.60 -26.52
CA ILE A 432 -1.40 4.17 -26.18
C ILE A 432 -1.38 3.97 -24.65
N SER A 433 -0.54 4.70 -23.93
CA SER A 433 -0.44 4.59 -22.47
C SER A 433 -1.69 5.12 -21.75
N ALA A 434 -2.39 6.09 -22.33
CA ALA A 434 -3.67 6.59 -21.82
C ALA A 434 -4.86 5.65 -22.11
N GLY A 435 -4.68 4.68 -22.99
CA GLY A 435 -5.74 3.76 -23.43
C GLY A 435 -6.55 3.13 -22.30
N PRO A 436 -5.91 2.52 -21.27
CA PRO A 436 -6.62 1.94 -20.12
C PRO A 436 -7.52 2.94 -19.40
N LEU A 437 -7.05 4.17 -19.21
CA LEU A 437 -7.80 5.24 -18.57
C LEU A 437 -8.97 5.72 -19.47
N ILE A 438 -8.71 5.94 -20.76
CA ILE A 438 -9.71 6.40 -21.73
C ILE A 438 -10.87 5.40 -21.84
N LEU A 439 -10.57 4.10 -21.85
CA LEU A 439 -11.59 3.05 -21.92
C LEU A 439 -12.40 2.92 -20.62
N LYS A 440 -11.76 3.15 -19.48
CA LYS A 440 -12.37 3.05 -18.15
C LYS A 440 -13.25 4.25 -17.84
N PHE A 441 -12.83 5.46 -18.20
CA PHE A 441 -13.44 6.72 -17.80
C PHE A 441 -14.94 6.82 -18.09
N PRO A 442 -15.45 6.54 -19.31
CA PRO A 442 -16.89 6.61 -19.62
C PRO A 442 -17.70 5.61 -18.79
N ARG A 443 -17.21 4.37 -18.68
CA ARG A 443 -17.89 3.30 -17.94
C ARG A 443 -18.03 3.63 -16.46
N GLU A 444 -16.95 4.05 -15.83
CA GLU A 444 -16.95 4.40 -14.40
C GLU A 444 -17.79 5.66 -14.14
N THR A 445 -17.76 6.65 -15.04
CA THR A 445 -18.59 7.85 -14.92
C THR A 445 -20.09 7.51 -15.02
N ILE A 446 -20.49 6.70 -15.98
CA ILE A 446 -21.87 6.24 -16.10
C ILE A 446 -22.28 5.44 -14.86
N ASN A 447 -21.43 4.53 -14.40
CA ASN A 447 -21.69 3.75 -13.18
C ASN A 447 -21.82 4.65 -11.95
N ALA A 448 -20.95 5.65 -11.80
CA ALA A 448 -20.99 6.59 -10.68
C ALA A 448 -22.26 7.47 -10.67
N LEU A 449 -22.75 7.86 -11.85
CA LEU A 449 -23.96 8.66 -12.00
C LEU A 449 -25.24 7.82 -11.88
N SER A 450 -25.20 6.54 -12.28
CA SER A 450 -26.37 5.64 -12.29
C SER A 450 -26.53 4.86 -10.99
N SER A 451 -25.47 4.68 -10.19
CA SER A 451 -25.55 3.91 -8.96
C SER A 451 -26.19 4.74 -7.85
N SER A 452 -27.43 4.41 -7.52
CA SER A 452 -28.08 4.85 -6.29
C SER A 452 -27.39 4.20 -5.07
N GLY A 453 -26.29 4.75 -4.61
CA GLY A 453 -25.76 4.61 -3.24
C GLY A 453 -25.43 3.23 -2.65
N ALA A 454 -25.84 2.13 -3.27
CA ALA A 454 -25.79 0.79 -2.67
C ALA A 454 -24.51 -0.02 -2.96
N ASN A 455 -23.52 0.57 -3.63
CA ASN A 455 -22.31 -0.16 -3.98
C ASN A 455 -21.33 -0.21 -2.80
N THR A 456 -21.12 -1.43 -2.33
CA THR A 456 -20.10 -1.74 -1.33
C THR A 456 -18.73 -1.35 -1.83
N VAL A 457 -17.96 -0.75 -0.95
CA VAL A 457 -16.58 -0.35 -1.14
C VAL A 457 -15.67 -1.54 -0.90
N TRP A 458 -14.44 -1.45 -1.27
CA TRP A 458 -13.41 -2.38 -0.82
C TRP A 458 -12.99 -2.09 0.63
N PRO A 459 -12.72 -3.12 1.44
CA PRO A 459 -13.14 -4.52 1.28
C PRO A 459 -14.65 -4.61 1.23
N PRO A 460 -15.29 -5.73 0.79
CA PRO A 460 -16.73 -5.81 0.57
C PRO A 460 -17.52 -5.72 1.88
N TYR A 461 -17.57 -4.58 2.48
CA TYR A 461 -18.30 -4.24 3.69
C TYR A 461 -18.93 -2.84 3.53
N TRP A 462 -19.90 -2.55 4.39
CA TRP A 462 -20.63 -1.29 4.38
C TRP A 462 -20.18 -0.40 5.55
N PRO A 463 -19.42 0.70 5.35
CA PRO A 463 -18.95 1.55 6.44
C PRO A 463 -20.05 2.05 7.41
N PRO A 464 -21.28 2.40 6.97
CA PRO A 464 -22.35 2.78 7.88
C PRO A 464 -22.73 1.70 8.91
N VAL A 465 -22.61 0.41 8.54
CA VAL A 465 -22.89 -0.70 9.45
C VAL A 465 -21.93 -0.70 10.63
N PHE A 466 -20.64 -0.48 10.37
CA PHE A 466 -19.63 -0.39 11.41
C PHE A 466 -19.73 0.91 12.19
N SER A 467 -19.78 2.05 11.50
CA SER A 467 -19.76 3.39 12.11
C SER A 467 -20.99 3.69 12.94
N ARG A 468 -22.10 3.05 12.67
CA ARG A 468 -23.34 3.29 13.34
C ARG A 468 -23.88 2.06 14.07
N THR A 469 -24.19 0.98 13.35
CA THR A 469 -24.87 -0.16 13.96
C THR A 469 -23.96 -0.84 14.97
N LEU A 470 -22.71 -1.14 14.59
CA LEU A 470 -21.78 -1.81 15.49
C LEU A 470 -21.30 -0.88 16.60
N HIS A 471 -20.92 0.36 16.27
CA HIS A 471 -20.47 1.35 17.25
C HIS A 471 -21.54 1.61 18.33
N ASN A 472 -22.79 1.87 17.94
CA ASN A 472 -23.89 2.13 18.88
C ASN A 472 -24.35 0.91 19.67
N ALA A 473 -23.98 -0.29 19.20
CA ALA A 473 -24.32 -1.56 19.86
C ALA A 473 -23.24 -2.04 20.84
N THR A 474 -22.11 -1.33 20.91
CA THR A 474 -20.95 -1.71 21.71
C THR A 474 -20.44 -0.50 22.49
N ASP A 475 -19.89 -0.75 23.67
CA ASP A 475 -19.29 0.27 24.53
C ASP A 475 -17.80 0.51 24.17
N ASP A 476 -17.20 1.60 24.68
CA ASP A 476 -15.82 1.98 24.34
C ASP A 476 -14.78 0.96 24.80
N ASP A 477 -15.06 0.24 25.90
CA ASP A 477 -14.22 -0.81 26.47
C ASP A 477 -14.47 -2.20 25.87
N ASP A 478 -15.32 -2.28 24.85
CA ASP A 478 -15.63 -3.53 24.19
C ASP A 478 -14.57 -3.93 23.18
N VAL A 479 -14.15 -5.19 23.27
CA VAL A 479 -13.25 -5.85 22.32
C VAL A 479 -14.06 -6.71 21.36
N ILE A 480 -13.79 -6.59 20.07
CA ILE A 480 -14.48 -7.33 19.03
C ILE A 480 -13.49 -8.19 18.24
N PHE A 481 -13.75 -9.49 18.16
CA PHE A 481 -13.02 -10.35 17.24
C PHE A 481 -13.59 -10.21 15.84
N SER A 482 -12.73 -10.07 14.82
CA SER A 482 -13.20 -9.95 13.43
C SER A 482 -12.22 -10.56 12.44
N ASP A 483 -12.74 -11.01 11.31
CA ASP A 483 -11.96 -11.36 10.12
C ASP A 483 -11.43 -10.11 9.40
N GLN A 484 -11.99 -8.91 9.74
CA GLN A 484 -11.54 -7.60 9.26
C GLN A 484 -11.37 -6.61 10.41
N PRO A 485 -10.37 -6.79 11.30
CA PRO A 485 -10.21 -5.94 12.47
C PRO A 485 -9.96 -4.46 12.11
N TRP A 486 -9.33 -4.19 10.97
CA TRP A 486 -9.11 -2.82 10.48
C TRP A 486 -10.41 -2.07 10.19
N ALA A 487 -11.44 -2.77 9.70
CA ALA A 487 -12.75 -2.16 9.46
C ALA A 487 -13.45 -1.81 10.77
N VAL A 488 -13.41 -2.70 11.75
CA VAL A 488 -13.94 -2.45 13.09
C VAL A 488 -13.20 -1.29 13.75
N ALA A 489 -11.86 -1.31 13.75
CA ALA A 489 -11.05 -0.30 14.41
C ALA A 489 -11.18 1.10 13.77
N TRP A 490 -11.31 1.19 12.44
CA TRP A 490 -11.41 2.48 11.76
C TRP A 490 -12.82 3.03 11.72
N TYR A 491 -13.83 2.20 11.37
CA TYR A 491 -15.20 2.67 11.17
C TYR A 491 -16.09 2.57 12.42
N ALA A 492 -15.82 1.64 13.34
CA ALA A 492 -16.57 1.54 14.60
C ALA A 492 -15.81 2.10 15.80
N ASP A 493 -14.54 2.45 15.64
CA ASP A 493 -13.66 2.97 16.68
C ASP A 493 -13.53 2.05 17.91
N ARG A 494 -13.57 0.74 17.72
CA ARG A 494 -13.45 -0.28 18.77
C ARG A 494 -12.12 -1.03 18.67
N ILE A 495 -11.64 -1.55 19.81
CA ILE A 495 -10.52 -2.48 19.83
C ILE A 495 -10.95 -3.74 19.10
N SER A 496 -10.15 -4.18 18.12
CA SER A 496 -10.47 -5.37 17.35
C SER A 496 -9.30 -6.33 17.27
N ILE A 497 -9.53 -7.55 17.68
CA ILE A 497 -8.55 -8.64 17.59
C ILE A 497 -8.80 -9.39 16.27
N TRP A 498 -7.73 -9.57 15.51
CA TRP A 498 -7.83 -10.38 14.30
C TRP A 498 -8.21 -11.82 14.67
N LEU A 499 -9.34 -12.29 14.18
CA LEU A 499 -9.89 -13.58 14.53
C LEU A 499 -8.84 -14.67 14.32
N PRO A 500 -8.37 -15.36 15.39
CA PRO A 500 -7.37 -16.40 15.30
C PRO A 500 -7.86 -17.61 14.52
N ARG A 501 -6.99 -18.58 14.27
CA ARG A 501 -7.35 -19.80 13.52
C ARG A 501 -7.93 -20.88 14.43
N LYS A 502 -7.47 -20.94 15.70
CA LYS A 502 -7.82 -21.96 16.67
C LYS A 502 -8.68 -21.40 17.80
N VAL A 503 -9.57 -22.25 18.30
CA VAL A 503 -10.44 -21.91 19.44
C VAL A 503 -9.63 -21.63 20.70
N ASP A 504 -8.56 -22.39 20.95
CA ASP A 504 -7.73 -22.23 22.15
C ASP A 504 -7.06 -20.85 22.16
N GLU A 505 -6.53 -20.40 21.00
CA GLU A 505 -5.98 -19.05 20.85
C GLU A 505 -7.01 -17.94 21.08
N PHE A 506 -8.25 -18.18 20.65
CA PHE A 506 -9.36 -17.25 20.91
C PHE A 506 -9.63 -17.13 22.41
N LEU A 507 -9.71 -18.27 23.09
CA LEU A 507 -10.00 -18.30 24.54
C LEU A 507 -8.87 -17.64 25.36
N ASP A 508 -7.60 -17.82 24.96
CA ASP A 508 -6.47 -17.15 25.59
C ASP A 508 -6.52 -15.63 25.41
N LEU A 509 -6.83 -15.13 24.20
CA LEU A 509 -6.96 -13.72 23.92
C LEU A 509 -8.22 -13.11 24.59
N GLU A 510 -9.31 -13.85 24.67
CA GLU A 510 -10.50 -13.46 25.40
C GLU A 510 -10.23 -13.33 26.89
N LYS A 511 -9.48 -14.30 27.46
CA LYS A 511 -9.06 -14.25 28.86
C LYS A 511 -8.19 -13.02 29.13
N LEU A 512 -7.22 -12.73 28.23
CA LEU A 512 -6.39 -11.52 28.34
C LEU A 512 -7.25 -10.25 28.40
N ALA A 513 -8.24 -10.12 27.53
CA ALA A 513 -9.15 -8.97 27.55
C ALA A 513 -9.91 -8.89 28.89
N THR A 514 -10.42 -10.03 29.37
CA THR A 514 -11.15 -10.09 30.66
C THR A 514 -10.25 -9.76 31.84
N ASP A 515 -8.99 -10.23 31.84
CA ASP A 515 -8.01 -9.95 32.90
C ASP A 515 -7.66 -8.43 32.98
N GLN A 516 -7.89 -7.69 31.88
CA GLN A 516 -7.74 -6.22 31.79
C GLN A 516 -9.05 -5.47 32.00
N GLU A 517 -10.06 -6.10 32.56
CA GLU A 517 -11.40 -5.52 32.79
C GLU A 517 -12.14 -5.08 31.50
N LEU A 518 -11.69 -5.55 30.32
CA LEU A 518 -12.31 -5.30 29.04
C LEU A 518 -13.40 -6.36 28.76
N SER A 519 -14.50 -5.93 28.17
CA SER A 519 -15.60 -6.82 27.77
C SER A 519 -15.37 -7.31 26.33
N VAL A 520 -15.45 -8.63 26.10
CA VAL A 520 -15.55 -9.14 24.73
C VAL A 520 -17.01 -9.14 24.31
N ALA A 521 -17.36 -8.19 23.43
CA ALA A 521 -18.73 -8.01 22.95
C ALA A 521 -19.16 -9.13 21.99
N GLY A 522 -18.25 -9.60 21.13
CA GLY A 522 -18.60 -10.68 20.21
C GLY A 522 -17.65 -10.85 19.03
N ILE A 523 -18.16 -11.53 18.00
CA ILE A 523 -17.41 -11.88 16.78
C ILE A 523 -18.13 -11.31 15.57
N VAL A 524 -17.43 -10.51 14.76
CA VAL A 524 -17.94 -9.99 13.48
C VAL A 524 -17.31 -10.75 12.33
N ILE A 525 -18.15 -11.33 11.48
CA ILE A 525 -17.74 -12.03 10.25
C ILE A 525 -18.27 -11.27 9.04
N THR A 526 -17.38 -11.02 8.08
CA THR A 526 -17.69 -10.23 6.90
C THR A 526 -17.56 -11.04 5.61
N PRO A 527 -18.03 -10.52 4.45
CA PRO A 527 -17.87 -11.19 3.17
C PRO A 527 -16.44 -11.42 2.72
N MET A 528 -15.43 -10.84 3.40
CA MET A 528 -14.02 -11.14 3.09
C MET A 528 -13.72 -12.63 3.29
N SER A 529 -14.31 -13.23 4.30
CA SER A 529 -14.19 -14.68 4.51
C SER A 529 -14.90 -15.52 3.45
N PHE A 530 -15.69 -14.89 2.59
CA PHE A 530 -16.50 -15.55 1.54
C PHE A 530 -16.07 -15.17 0.12
N LYS A 531 -14.87 -14.68 -0.10
CA LYS A 531 -14.46 -14.15 -1.40
C LYS A 531 -14.07 -15.25 -2.38
N GLY A 532 -14.99 -15.56 -3.31
CA GLY A 532 -14.73 -16.36 -4.52
C GLY A 532 -14.65 -17.89 -4.33
N ASP A 533 -14.49 -18.62 -5.41
CA ASP A 533 -14.42 -20.09 -5.44
C ASP A 533 -13.24 -20.68 -4.64
N VAL A 534 -12.21 -19.89 -4.43
CA VAL A 534 -11.04 -20.24 -3.62
C VAL A 534 -11.41 -20.45 -2.16
N LEU A 535 -12.45 -19.80 -1.68
CA LEU A 535 -12.86 -19.78 -0.29
C LEU A 535 -13.44 -21.10 0.20
N PHE A 536 -14.33 -21.72 -0.58
CA PHE A 536 -14.94 -22.99 -0.19
C PHE A 536 -13.95 -24.14 -0.04
N SER A 537 -12.81 -24.05 -0.73
CA SER A 537 -11.72 -25.02 -0.57
C SER A 537 -10.73 -24.64 0.52
N GLN A 538 -10.58 -23.35 0.84
CA GLN A 538 -9.58 -22.86 1.80
C GLN A 538 -10.14 -22.65 3.21
N VAL A 539 -11.43 -22.31 3.36
CA VAL A 539 -12.07 -22.10 4.65
C VAL A 539 -11.87 -23.28 5.61
N PRO A 540 -12.09 -24.54 5.21
CA PRO A 540 -11.89 -25.69 6.10
C PRO A 540 -10.44 -26.07 6.34
N PHE A 541 -9.50 -25.67 5.45
CA PHE A 541 -8.12 -26.18 5.46
C PHE A 541 -7.06 -25.11 5.71
N GLY A 542 -7.44 -23.84 5.81
CA GLY A 542 -6.47 -22.76 5.83
C GLY A 542 -6.80 -21.64 6.79
N TYR A 543 -7.27 -20.55 6.24
CA TYR A 543 -7.33 -19.27 6.92
C TYR A 543 -8.20 -19.22 8.17
N SER A 544 -9.19 -20.07 8.28
CA SER A 544 -10.21 -19.97 9.32
C SER A 544 -10.34 -21.21 10.18
N GLU A 545 -9.67 -22.28 9.83
CA GLU A 545 -9.58 -23.56 10.54
C GLU A 545 -10.81 -23.90 11.43
N ASP A 546 -10.75 -23.72 12.75
CA ASP A 546 -11.86 -24.02 13.66
C ASP A 546 -13.09 -23.10 13.46
N PHE A 547 -12.90 -21.88 12.96
CA PHE A 547 -13.97 -20.91 12.70
C PHE A 547 -14.67 -21.09 11.35
N ALA A 548 -14.22 -22.05 10.55
CA ALA A 548 -14.85 -22.36 9.26
C ALA A 548 -16.38 -22.54 9.36
N PRO A 549 -16.95 -23.21 10.36
CA PRO A 549 -18.40 -23.33 10.48
C PRO A 549 -19.12 -21.99 10.60
N LEU A 550 -18.59 -21.02 11.36
CA LEU A 550 -19.20 -19.68 11.47
C LEU A 550 -19.23 -18.96 10.12
N MET A 551 -18.16 -19.10 9.36
CA MET A 551 -18.03 -18.48 8.04
C MET A 551 -18.91 -19.14 7.00
N LEU A 552 -19.25 -20.42 7.20
CA LEU A 552 -20.07 -21.21 6.29
C LEU A 552 -21.54 -21.28 6.71
N ASP A 553 -21.86 -21.03 7.97
CA ASP A 553 -23.23 -21.18 8.54
C ASP A 553 -24.12 -19.95 8.33
N GLY A 554 -23.54 -18.81 7.94
CA GLY A 554 -24.28 -17.61 7.58
C GLY A 554 -25.23 -17.85 6.39
N PRO A 555 -25.26 -16.98 5.39
CA PRO A 555 -26.21 -17.06 4.26
C PRO A 555 -26.06 -18.31 3.41
N THR A 556 -25.06 -19.13 3.67
CA THR A 556 -24.67 -20.25 2.81
C THR A 556 -25.19 -21.61 3.23
N ARG A 557 -25.93 -21.74 4.34
CA ARG A 557 -26.58 -23.01 4.69
C ARG A 557 -27.34 -23.65 3.51
N GLY A 558 -27.95 -22.83 2.68
CA GLY A 558 -28.61 -23.27 1.45
C GLY A 558 -27.69 -23.47 0.23
N ALA A 559 -26.56 -22.79 0.19
CA ALA A 559 -25.64 -22.84 -0.95
C ALA A 559 -24.56 -23.93 -0.80
N LEU A 560 -24.12 -24.22 0.43
CA LEU A 560 -23.14 -25.29 0.73
C LEU A 560 -23.63 -26.71 0.40
N SER A 561 -24.92 -26.96 0.53
CA SER A 561 -25.49 -28.23 0.07
C SER A 561 -25.41 -28.40 -1.46
N ARG A 562 -25.13 -27.34 -2.19
CA ARG A 562 -25.03 -27.27 -3.66
C ARG A 562 -23.64 -26.94 -4.20
N ALA A 563 -22.72 -26.44 -3.39
CA ALA A 563 -21.39 -26.08 -3.83
C ALA A 563 -20.51 -27.32 -4.03
N LYS A 564 -20.35 -27.71 -5.27
CA LYS A 564 -19.22 -28.53 -5.68
C LYS A 564 -18.00 -27.62 -5.66
N THR A 565 -16.93 -28.04 -4.97
CA THR A 565 -15.63 -27.34 -5.08
C THR A 565 -15.21 -27.28 -6.55
N SER A 566 -14.57 -26.23 -6.97
CA SER A 566 -14.06 -26.07 -8.34
C SER A 566 -13.14 -27.20 -8.82
N ARG A 567 -12.70 -28.08 -7.93
CA ARG A 567 -11.94 -29.33 -8.19
C ARG A 567 -12.75 -30.60 -7.96
N GLY A 568 -14.07 -30.53 -7.83
CA GLY A 568 -14.93 -31.71 -7.68
C GLY A 568 -14.86 -32.42 -6.32
N GLY A 569 -14.13 -31.87 -5.33
CA GLY A 569 -14.08 -32.40 -3.98
C GLY A 569 -15.18 -31.76 -3.11
N MET A 570 -16.03 -32.57 -2.48
CA MET A 570 -16.89 -32.09 -1.41
C MET A 570 -16.05 -31.85 -0.16
N VAL A 571 -16.31 -30.73 0.55
CA VAL A 571 -15.77 -30.54 1.90
C VAL A 571 -16.23 -31.75 2.74
N SER A 572 -15.29 -32.45 3.38
CA SER A 572 -15.63 -33.63 4.16
C SER A 572 -16.60 -33.24 5.29
N PRO A 573 -17.82 -33.82 5.34
CA PRO A 573 -18.73 -33.54 6.43
C PRO A 573 -18.13 -33.82 7.81
N GLY A 574 -17.21 -34.79 7.90
CA GLY A 574 -16.50 -35.12 9.14
C GLY A 574 -15.55 -34.00 9.62
N LEU A 575 -14.90 -33.28 8.71
CA LEU A 575 -14.04 -32.15 9.08
C LEU A 575 -14.85 -30.98 9.66
N LEU A 576 -15.94 -30.59 8.98
CA LEU A 576 -16.84 -29.56 9.49
C LEU A 576 -17.50 -29.94 10.80
N ALA A 577 -17.85 -31.22 10.98
CA ALA A 577 -18.39 -31.72 12.24
C ALA A 577 -17.39 -31.61 13.38
N LYS A 578 -16.10 -31.95 13.14
CA LYS A 578 -15.02 -31.77 14.11
C LYS A 578 -14.81 -30.31 14.44
N GLN A 579 -14.71 -29.44 13.44
CA GLN A 579 -14.56 -27.98 13.63
C GLN A 579 -15.75 -27.38 14.38
N SER A 580 -16.99 -27.80 14.06
CA SER A 580 -18.20 -27.40 14.80
C SER A 580 -18.17 -27.88 16.26
N GLN A 581 -17.56 -29.03 16.53
CA GLN A 581 -17.39 -29.53 17.91
C GLN A 581 -16.36 -28.69 18.67
N ASN A 582 -15.24 -28.35 18.04
CA ASN A 582 -14.22 -27.44 18.64
C ASN A 582 -14.81 -26.06 18.95
N LEU A 583 -15.69 -25.57 18.08
CA LEU A 583 -16.31 -24.25 18.21
C LEU A 583 -17.42 -24.15 19.28
N ARG A 584 -17.94 -25.29 19.80
CA ARG A 584 -19.01 -25.30 20.79
C ARG A 584 -18.80 -24.37 21.99
N PRO A 585 -17.61 -24.27 22.62
CA PRO A 585 -17.39 -23.38 23.74
C PRO A 585 -17.70 -21.91 23.40
N ILE A 586 -17.31 -21.49 22.20
CA ILE A 586 -17.54 -20.13 21.70
C ILE A 586 -19.02 -19.92 21.37
N MET A 587 -19.65 -20.87 20.67
CA MET A 587 -21.05 -20.76 20.30
C MET A 587 -22.00 -20.77 21.52
N ASN A 588 -21.63 -21.49 22.58
CA ASN A 588 -22.38 -21.43 23.84
C ASN A 588 -22.25 -20.07 24.55
N LYS A 589 -21.13 -19.38 24.34
CA LYS A 589 -20.86 -18.09 24.96
C LYS A 589 -21.42 -16.91 24.14
N TYR A 590 -21.47 -17.05 22.83
CA TYR A 590 -21.98 -16.07 21.86
C TYR A 590 -23.12 -16.68 21.01
N PRO A 591 -24.26 -17.03 21.63
CA PRO A 591 -25.32 -17.81 20.95
C PRO A 591 -26.18 -16.99 20.00
N GLU A 592 -26.23 -15.65 20.21
CA GLU A 592 -27.09 -14.77 19.42
C GLU A 592 -26.40 -14.33 18.14
N VAL A 593 -27.12 -14.44 17.03
CA VAL A 593 -26.62 -14.06 15.71
C VAL A 593 -27.49 -12.94 15.17
N THR A 594 -26.87 -11.80 14.91
CA THR A 594 -27.52 -10.64 14.29
C THR A 594 -26.97 -10.45 12.87
N ASP A 595 -27.85 -10.39 11.87
CA ASP A 595 -27.48 -9.96 10.53
C ASP A 595 -27.38 -8.44 10.50
N LEU A 596 -26.17 -7.93 10.39
CA LEU A 596 -25.93 -6.49 10.33
C LEU A 596 -26.14 -5.90 8.94
N PHE A 597 -26.05 -6.72 7.88
CA PHE A 597 -26.21 -6.25 6.50
C PHE A 597 -26.59 -7.36 5.52
N LEU A 598 -27.86 -7.42 5.14
CA LEU A 598 -28.41 -8.19 4.01
C LEU A 598 -27.82 -9.60 3.87
N ASN A 599 -27.74 -10.36 4.95
CA ASN A 599 -27.14 -11.69 5.02
C ASN A 599 -25.67 -11.73 4.55
N ARG A 600 -24.89 -10.68 4.83
CA ARG A 600 -23.47 -10.60 4.46
C ARG A 600 -22.54 -10.32 5.61
N ILE A 601 -22.96 -9.55 6.61
CA ILE A 601 -22.17 -9.21 7.80
C ILE A 601 -22.91 -9.75 9.01
N PHE A 602 -22.29 -10.68 9.74
CA PHE A 602 -22.86 -11.34 10.89
C PHE A 602 -22.13 -10.95 12.16
N TYR A 603 -22.91 -10.71 13.20
CA TYR A 603 -22.40 -10.43 14.53
C TYR A 603 -22.91 -11.50 15.48
N TYR A 604 -21.99 -12.25 16.08
CA TYR A 604 -22.23 -13.25 17.11
C TYR A 604 -21.96 -12.63 18.45
N SER A 605 -22.95 -12.58 19.34
CA SER A 605 -22.89 -11.87 20.61
C SER A 605 -23.52 -12.64 21.77
N LYS A 606 -23.26 -12.19 22.99
CA LYS A 606 -23.84 -12.78 24.21
C LYS A 606 -25.34 -12.49 24.31
N GLN A 607 -25.77 -11.33 23.86
CA GLN A 607 -27.14 -10.86 23.89
C GLN A 607 -27.56 -10.36 22.51
N ARG A 608 -28.82 -10.55 22.17
CA ARG A 608 -29.38 -10.06 20.91
C ARG A 608 -29.34 -8.54 20.87
N LEU A 609 -28.83 -8.00 19.77
CA LEU A 609 -28.92 -6.56 19.53
C LEU A 609 -30.40 -6.22 19.28
N TYR A 610 -31.03 -5.59 20.25
CA TYR A 610 -32.27 -4.88 20.00
C TYR A 610 -31.90 -3.52 19.40
N ASN A 611 -32.59 -3.10 18.32
CA ASN A 611 -32.47 -1.75 17.80
C ASN A 611 -32.74 -0.77 18.97
N ARG A 612 -31.69 -0.22 19.54
CA ARG A 612 -31.78 0.90 20.48
C ARG A 612 -32.00 2.19 19.75
#